data_7988dd77948c80ce8e087c4d8c368d73
#
_entry.id   7988dd77948c80ce8e087c4d8c368d73
#
_cell.length_a   1.000
_cell.length_b   1.000
_cell.length_c   1.000
_cell.angle_alpha   90.00
_cell.angle_beta   90.00
_cell.angle_gamma   90.00
#
_symmetry.space_group_name_H-M   'P 1'
#
loop_
_entity.id
_entity.type
_entity.pdbx_description
1 polymer ?
#
loop_
_entity_poly.entity_id
_entity_poly.type
_entity_poly.pdbx_seq_one_letter_code
_entity_poly.pdbx_strand_id
1 'polypeptide(L)'
;MRIVIAGPPGTGKTHTLIHKHLQNELIVNKTDSKKICYITFSNAAANEARERIQKEYPTFEFEWICTMHSMGTKMLGIDTSSQLLKDKNWNAFKNKYGHTDMHFETVQHANGFNEYKNQYMKIIEYSRCTKMNLQDAAIELDLIDYISEPLLEQINQDIIDYKRDYNMYEFSDMISKFVEKKLCPSLDAVFLDEAQDLNPLQWEMFFYIESCCKRSYVAGDDDQAIYAFQGADPKIFINLEGTPDHQTQSRRVPHAVHKVALSILDNIDERRVKEWLPREAPGKVIEDLELEDIDFSKGQWMILTRTNDQMKKLVPLLQVTGYRFDCKFNDLLPLEVIKAINDWDRLNKGANISGDEARNIYEYLKYDQGDVKYGFSGGKSLVNVDSVDMDELRLEHGLIAHGDWKALRLKDYQIEYIKDLVASGEDLSKPARIKLSTIHSVKGEEAENVILFTDLERIIYEAAQINKDTEHRLFFVGVTRAKENLFIMNQGYEYQYNIGEEII
;
A
#
# COMPACT_ATOMS: atom_id res chain seq x y z
N MET A 1 -17.12 -22.15 -13.20
CA MET A 1 -17.87 -22.06 -11.92
C MET A 1 -17.20 -20.98 -11.08
N ARG A 2 -17.95 -19.96 -10.64
CA ARG A 2 -17.45 -18.87 -9.79
C ARG A 2 -17.98 -18.99 -8.37
N ILE A 3 -17.10 -18.85 -7.37
CA ILE A 3 -17.45 -18.69 -5.95
C ILE A 3 -17.11 -17.27 -5.53
N VAL A 4 -18.09 -16.56 -4.94
CA VAL A 4 -17.93 -15.18 -4.45
C VAL A 4 -17.92 -15.17 -2.93
N ILE A 5 -16.77 -14.75 -2.36
CA ILE A 5 -16.52 -14.69 -0.92
C ILE A 5 -16.66 -13.23 -0.50
N ALA A 6 -17.89 -12.83 -0.17
CA ALA A 6 -18.14 -11.50 0.37
C ALA A 6 -18.14 -11.55 1.89
N GLY A 7 -17.41 -10.62 2.53
CA GLY A 7 -17.35 -10.58 3.99
C GLY A 7 -16.80 -9.27 4.52
N PRO A 8 -17.40 -8.75 5.60
CA PRO A 8 -16.95 -7.54 6.29
C PRO A 8 -15.53 -7.63 6.86
N PRO A 9 -15.01 -6.55 7.47
CA PRO A 9 -13.66 -6.51 8.04
C PRO A 9 -13.43 -7.59 9.10
N GLY A 10 -12.26 -8.24 9.03
CA GLY A 10 -11.85 -9.22 10.02
C GLY A 10 -12.54 -10.60 9.96
N THR A 11 -13.37 -10.87 8.95
CA THR A 11 -14.11 -12.15 8.82
C THR A 11 -13.27 -13.28 8.23
N GLY A 12 -12.04 -13.00 7.76
CA GLY A 12 -11.12 -14.04 7.29
C GLY A 12 -11.29 -14.42 5.83
N LYS A 13 -11.63 -13.50 4.95
CA LYS A 13 -11.75 -13.72 3.49
C LYS A 13 -10.50 -14.38 2.89
N THR A 14 -9.33 -13.78 3.07
CA THR A 14 -8.04 -14.34 2.61
C THR A 14 -7.75 -15.71 3.21
N HIS A 15 -8.08 -15.90 4.50
CA HIS A 15 -7.97 -17.20 5.16
C HIS A 15 -8.88 -18.25 4.47
N THR A 16 -10.11 -17.88 4.15
CA THR A 16 -11.06 -18.76 3.44
C THR A 16 -10.55 -19.09 2.03
N LEU A 17 -10.00 -18.12 1.30
CA LEU A 17 -9.37 -18.39 0.01
C LEU A 17 -8.26 -19.44 0.13
N ILE A 18 -7.36 -19.32 1.11
CA ILE A 18 -6.18 -20.18 1.25
C ILE A 18 -6.55 -21.53 1.89
N HIS A 19 -7.21 -21.53 3.06
CA HIS A 19 -7.38 -22.75 3.88
C HIS A 19 -8.64 -23.55 3.54
N LYS A 20 -9.57 -23.00 2.75
CA LYS A 20 -10.75 -23.73 2.29
C LYS A 20 -10.67 -24.00 0.78
N HIS A 21 -10.61 -22.95 -0.02
CA HIS A 21 -10.75 -23.09 -1.45
C HIS A 21 -9.48 -23.55 -2.15
N LEU A 22 -8.30 -22.99 -1.81
CA LEU A 22 -7.02 -23.44 -2.35
C LEU A 22 -6.72 -24.88 -1.89
N GLN A 23 -7.00 -25.19 -0.63
CA GLN A 23 -6.90 -26.57 -0.13
C GLN A 23 -7.80 -27.54 -0.94
N ASN A 24 -9.05 -27.16 -1.22
CA ASN A 24 -9.94 -27.96 -2.05
C ASN A 24 -9.39 -28.17 -3.47
N GLU A 25 -8.78 -27.13 -4.06
CA GLU A 25 -8.15 -27.28 -5.37
C GLU A 25 -7.01 -28.29 -5.36
N LEU A 26 -6.12 -28.19 -4.36
CA LEU A 26 -4.94 -29.06 -4.27
C LEU A 26 -5.29 -30.50 -3.89
N ILE A 27 -6.15 -30.69 -2.89
CA ILE A 27 -6.38 -31.99 -2.25
C ILE A 27 -7.57 -32.73 -2.87
N VAL A 28 -8.70 -32.05 -3.04
CA VAL A 28 -9.94 -32.68 -3.53
C VAL A 28 -9.96 -32.72 -5.07
N ASN A 29 -9.76 -31.58 -5.70
CA ASN A 29 -9.78 -31.47 -7.17
C ASN A 29 -8.46 -31.96 -7.80
N LYS A 30 -7.39 -32.13 -7.02
CA LYS A 30 -6.06 -32.54 -7.47
C LYS A 30 -5.54 -31.63 -8.60
N THR A 31 -5.83 -30.36 -8.51
CA THR A 31 -5.38 -29.37 -9.48
C THR A 31 -3.86 -29.20 -9.36
N ASP A 32 -3.16 -29.22 -10.48
CA ASP A 32 -1.74 -28.92 -10.51
C ASP A 32 -1.48 -27.49 -10.00
N SER A 33 -0.68 -27.34 -8.96
CA SER A 33 -0.38 -26.03 -8.34
C SER A 33 0.20 -25.01 -9.32
N LYS A 34 0.91 -25.46 -10.37
CA LYS A 34 1.44 -24.61 -11.44
C LYS A 34 0.35 -24.06 -12.36
N LYS A 35 -0.86 -24.65 -12.31
CA LYS A 35 -2.05 -24.19 -13.03
C LYS A 35 -3.05 -23.43 -12.15
N ILE A 36 -2.62 -23.05 -10.96
CA ILE A 36 -3.39 -22.19 -10.06
C ILE A 36 -2.77 -20.79 -10.07
N CYS A 37 -3.63 -19.79 -10.27
CA CYS A 37 -3.25 -18.39 -10.18
C CYS A 37 -3.88 -17.74 -8.95
N TYR A 38 -3.07 -17.04 -8.14
CA TYR A 38 -3.53 -16.23 -7.01
C TYR A 38 -3.16 -14.77 -7.28
N ILE A 39 -4.18 -13.95 -7.47
CA ILE A 39 -4.06 -12.53 -7.83
C ILE A 39 -4.40 -11.68 -6.62
N THR A 40 -3.55 -10.69 -6.35
CA THR A 40 -3.75 -9.66 -5.34
C THR A 40 -3.59 -8.26 -5.93
N PHE A 41 -4.10 -7.26 -5.21
CA PHE A 41 -4.05 -5.88 -5.67
C PHE A 41 -2.63 -5.27 -5.64
N SER A 42 -1.80 -5.59 -4.64
CA SER A 42 -0.47 -5.02 -4.46
C SER A 42 0.64 -6.06 -4.37
N ASN A 43 1.88 -5.65 -4.67
CA ASN A 43 3.05 -6.52 -4.53
C ASN A 43 3.29 -6.95 -3.07
N ALA A 44 3.02 -6.08 -2.10
CA ALA A 44 3.10 -6.42 -0.68
C ALA A 44 2.12 -7.54 -0.32
N ALA A 45 0.86 -7.42 -0.75
CA ALA A 45 -0.16 -8.47 -0.55
C ALA A 45 0.21 -9.77 -1.29
N ALA A 46 0.81 -9.70 -2.48
CA ALA A 46 1.27 -10.88 -3.21
C ALA A 46 2.42 -11.61 -2.48
N ASN A 47 3.35 -10.87 -1.90
CA ASN A 47 4.44 -11.44 -1.11
C ASN A 47 3.90 -12.09 0.17
N GLU A 48 3.00 -11.41 0.89
CA GLU A 48 2.36 -11.97 2.09
C GLU A 48 1.55 -13.24 1.76
N ALA A 49 0.77 -13.23 0.67
CA ALA A 49 0.04 -14.42 0.22
C ALA A 49 1.00 -15.56 -0.13
N ARG A 50 2.12 -15.27 -0.80
CA ARG A 50 3.15 -16.27 -1.14
C ARG A 50 3.75 -16.89 0.11
N GLU A 51 4.14 -16.10 1.10
CA GLU A 51 4.69 -16.61 2.35
C GLU A 51 3.69 -17.49 3.10
N ARG A 52 2.41 -17.05 3.20
CA ARG A 52 1.34 -17.83 3.85
C ARG A 52 1.08 -19.14 3.12
N ILE A 53 0.95 -19.10 1.78
CA ILE A 53 0.70 -20.29 0.95
C ILE A 53 1.90 -21.24 1.03
N GLN A 54 3.14 -20.75 0.94
CA GLN A 54 4.34 -21.56 1.03
C GLN A 54 4.49 -22.23 2.40
N LYS A 55 4.15 -21.54 3.46
CA LYS A 55 4.15 -22.08 4.84
C LYS A 55 3.11 -23.19 5.01
N GLU A 56 1.92 -23.01 4.47
CA GLU A 56 0.82 -23.95 4.59
C GLU A 56 0.98 -25.17 3.67
N TYR A 57 1.50 -24.95 2.46
CA TYR A 57 1.66 -25.98 1.42
C TYR A 57 3.11 -26.07 0.92
N PRO A 58 4.07 -26.44 1.78
CA PRO A 58 5.50 -26.39 1.47
C PRO A 58 5.95 -27.35 0.36
N THR A 59 5.16 -28.36 0.04
CA THR A 59 5.46 -29.36 -1.00
C THR A 59 4.93 -28.98 -2.40
N PHE A 60 4.15 -27.89 -2.50
CA PHE A 60 3.58 -27.43 -3.75
C PHE A 60 4.34 -26.22 -4.30
N GLU A 61 4.56 -26.20 -5.61
CA GLU A 61 5.19 -25.10 -6.30
C GLU A 61 4.10 -24.27 -7.02
N PHE A 62 4.04 -22.99 -6.72
CA PHE A 62 3.11 -22.05 -7.37
C PHE A 62 3.87 -21.09 -8.26
N GLU A 63 3.52 -21.04 -9.52
CA GLU A 63 4.14 -20.15 -10.50
C GLU A 63 3.50 -18.75 -10.52
N TRP A 64 2.21 -18.66 -10.17
CA TRP A 64 1.38 -17.49 -10.38
C TRP A 64 0.75 -16.99 -9.07
N ILE A 65 1.57 -16.49 -8.12
CA ILE A 65 1.13 -15.68 -6.99
C ILE A 65 1.65 -14.26 -7.26
N CYS A 66 0.80 -13.37 -7.77
CA CYS A 66 1.27 -12.11 -8.34
C CYS A 66 0.15 -11.06 -8.42
N THR A 67 0.52 -9.84 -8.82
CA THR A 67 -0.43 -8.80 -9.26
C THR A 67 -0.74 -8.97 -10.75
N MET A 68 -1.83 -8.38 -11.23
CA MET A 68 -2.18 -8.37 -12.68
C MET A 68 -1.07 -7.73 -13.51
N HIS A 69 -0.46 -6.64 -13.04
CA HIS A 69 0.65 -5.99 -13.72
C HIS A 69 1.86 -6.92 -13.84
N SER A 70 2.21 -7.64 -12.77
CA SER A 70 3.32 -8.61 -12.80
C SER A 70 3.05 -9.75 -13.77
N MET A 71 1.81 -10.25 -13.83
CA MET A 71 1.41 -11.25 -14.82
C MET A 71 1.50 -10.70 -16.25
N GLY A 72 0.95 -9.52 -16.51
CA GLY A 72 1.02 -8.85 -17.80
C GLY A 72 2.47 -8.65 -18.26
N THR A 73 3.31 -8.13 -17.38
CA THR A 73 4.76 -7.93 -17.61
C THR A 73 5.44 -9.23 -18.03
N LYS A 74 5.25 -10.31 -17.26
CA LYS A 74 5.85 -11.63 -17.52
C LYS A 74 5.37 -12.22 -18.84
N MET A 75 4.07 -12.18 -19.12
CA MET A 75 3.48 -12.77 -20.31
C MET A 75 3.79 -11.97 -21.58
N LEU A 76 3.96 -10.67 -21.48
CA LEU A 76 4.38 -9.80 -22.60
C LEU A 76 5.90 -9.81 -22.83
N GLY A 77 6.68 -10.34 -21.90
CA GLY A 77 8.15 -10.32 -21.97
C GLY A 77 8.72 -8.89 -21.87
N ILE A 78 8.07 -8.01 -21.10
CA ILE A 78 8.49 -6.61 -20.93
C ILE A 78 9.66 -6.53 -19.96
N ASP A 79 10.76 -5.93 -20.39
CA ASP A 79 11.84 -5.51 -19.49
C ASP A 79 11.50 -4.17 -18.85
N THR A 80 11.02 -4.19 -17.60
CA THR A 80 10.62 -2.99 -16.87
C THR A 80 11.78 -2.05 -16.54
N SER A 81 13.02 -2.50 -16.65
CA SER A 81 14.20 -1.65 -16.44
C SER A 81 14.43 -0.69 -17.60
N SER A 82 14.17 -1.13 -18.82
CA SER A 82 14.42 -0.39 -20.06
C SER A 82 13.16 0.06 -20.80
N GLN A 83 12.04 -0.67 -20.70
CA GLN A 83 10.84 -0.44 -21.50
C GLN A 83 9.70 0.22 -20.76
N LEU A 84 9.77 0.40 -19.42
CA LEU A 84 8.75 1.10 -18.67
C LEU A 84 8.98 2.61 -18.73
N LEU A 85 7.93 3.38 -19.07
CA LEU A 85 7.94 4.84 -18.98
C LEU A 85 8.11 5.25 -17.51
N LYS A 86 9.21 5.95 -17.23
CA LYS A 86 9.59 6.47 -15.91
C LYS A 86 9.94 7.94 -16.04
N ASP A 87 10.10 8.62 -14.91
CA ASP A 87 10.38 10.06 -14.85
C ASP A 87 11.57 10.49 -15.76
N LYS A 88 12.59 9.63 -15.86
CA LYS A 88 13.73 9.87 -16.77
C LYS A 88 13.35 9.97 -18.25
N ASN A 89 12.28 9.31 -18.68
CA ASN A 89 11.83 9.27 -20.06
C ASN A 89 11.00 10.51 -20.44
N TRP A 90 10.33 11.12 -19.44
CA TRP A 90 9.47 12.27 -19.68
C TRP A 90 10.23 13.51 -20.17
N ASN A 91 11.50 13.67 -19.81
CA ASN A 91 12.32 14.76 -20.34
C ASN A 91 12.57 14.61 -21.86
N ALA A 92 12.86 13.40 -22.34
CA ALA A 92 13.01 13.12 -23.75
C ALA A 92 11.69 13.30 -24.52
N PHE A 93 10.58 12.83 -23.96
CA PHE A 93 9.24 13.02 -24.47
C PHE A 93 8.89 14.52 -24.63
N LYS A 94 9.05 15.32 -23.56
CA LYS A 94 8.79 16.76 -23.56
C LYS A 94 9.57 17.49 -24.67
N ASN A 95 10.86 17.19 -24.80
CA ASN A 95 11.70 17.80 -25.81
C ASN A 95 11.28 17.42 -27.25
N LYS A 96 10.85 16.16 -27.46
CA LYS A 96 10.42 15.69 -28.78
C LYS A 96 9.12 16.32 -29.26
N TYR A 97 8.15 16.49 -28.34
CA TYR A 97 6.80 16.93 -28.70
C TYR A 97 6.47 18.39 -28.28
N GLY A 98 7.41 19.11 -27.72
CA GLY A 98 7.25 20.52 -27.38
C GLY A 98 6.50 20.81 -26.07
N HIS A 99 6.37 19.79 -25.19
CA HIS A 99 5.69 19.94 -23.88
C HIS A 99 6.66 20.36 -22.76
N THR A 100 7.61 21.25 -23.06
CA THR A 100 8.73 21.60 -22.17
C THR A 100 8.30 22.21 -20.84
N ASP A 101 7.17 22.92 -20.82
CA ASP A 101 6.65 23.61 -19.63
C ASP A 101 5.80 22.70 -18.73
N MET A 102 5.59 21.45 -19.12
CA MET A 102 4.79 20.49 -18.36
C MET A 102 5.63 19.64 -17.42
N HIS A 103 5.06 19.36 -16.27
CA HIS A 103 5.64 18.44 -15.26
C HIS A 103 4.87 17.12 -15.29
N PHE A 104 5.56 16.03 -15.62
CA PHE A 104 4.99 14.66 -15.67
C PHE A 104 5.44 13.80 -14.47
N GLU A 105 5.78 14.44 -13.36
CA GLU A 105 6.20 13.74 -12.15
C GLU A 105 5.06 12.93 -11.54
N THR A 106 5.41 11.78 -11.01
CA THR A 106 4.49 10.90 -10.30
C THR A 106 4.65 11.00 -8.78
N VAL A 107 3.57 10.73 -8.06
CA VAL A 107 3.57 10.47 -6.61
C VAL A 107 3.36 8.99 -6.41
N GLN A 108 4.32 8.33 -5.76
CA GLN A 108 4.19 6.91 -5.45
C GLN A 108 3.36 6.72 -4.18
N HIS A 109 2.29 5.93 -4.27
CA HIS A 109 1.48 5.50 -3.15
C HIS A 109 2.01 4.22 -2.50
N ALA A 110 1.65 3.96 -1.24
CA ALA A 110 2.11 2.80 -0.49
C ALA A 110 1.72 1.45 -1.12
N ASN A 111 0.64 1.41 -1.91
CA ASN A 111 0.20 0.25 -2.68
C ASN A 111 0.99 0.03 -3.99
N GLY A 112 2.01 0.87 -4.26
CA GLY A 112 2.82 0.80 -5.48
C GLY A 112 2.22 1.54 -6.69
N PHE A 113 1.05 2.18 -6.51
CA PHE A 113 0.45 3.00 -7.56
C PHE A 113 1.19 4.34 -7.70
N ASN A 114 1.38 4.78 -8.95
CA ASN A 114 1.93 6.09 -9.28
C ASN A 114 0.82 7.02 -9.74
N GLU A 115 0.59 8.09 -9.01
CA GLU A 115 -0.35 9.14 -9.37
C GLU A 115 0.41 10.30 -10.02
N TYR A 116 -0.06 10.78 -11.16
CA TYR A 116 0.50 11.96 -11.81
C TYR A 116 0.05 13.24 -11.10
N LYS A 117 0.96 14.19 -10.92
CA LYS A 117 0.61 15.55 -10.45
C LYS A 117 -0.05 16.37 -11.54
N ASN A 118 0.30 16.10 -12.80
CA ASN A 118 -0.20 16.82 -13.97
C ASN A 118 -1.64 16.41 -14.27
N GLN A 119 -2.54 17.38 -14.42
CA GLN A 119 -3.98 17.18 -14.67
C GLN A 119 -4.25 16.38 -15.96
N TYR A 120 -3.56 16.70 -17.06
CA TYR A 120 -3.70 15.98 -18.32
C TYR A 120 -3.33 14.50 -18.16
N MET A 121 -2.23 14.22 -17.49
CA MET A 121 -1.81 12.84 -17.23
C MET A 121 -2.75 12.09 -16.30
N LYS A 122 -3.33 12.76 -15.29
CA LYS A 122 -4.38 12.17 -14.44
C LYS A 122 -5.57 11.74 -15.28
N ILE A 123 -6.08 12.62 -16.16
CA ILE A 123 -7.21 12.32 -17.02
C ILE A 123 -6.89 11.15 -17.98
N ILE A 124 -5.72 11.17 -18.61
CA ILE A 124 -5.31 10.13 -19.56
C ILE A 124 -5.22 8.77 -18.88
N GLU A 125 -4.58 8.68 -17.71
CA GLU A 125 -4.46 7.41 -16.99
C GLU A 125 -5.80 6.94 -16.43
N TYR A 126 -6.61 7.85 -15.87
CA TYR A 126 -7.96 7.55 -15.41
C TYR A 126 -8.85 7.03 -16.54
N SER A 127 -8.85 7.70 -17.71
CA SER A 127 -9.55 7.25 -18.93
C SER A 127 -9.16 5.81 -19.29
N ARG A 128 -7.89 5.47 -19.28
CA ARG A 128 -7.41 4.10 -19.58
C ARG A 128 -7.87 3.08 -18.55
N CYS A 129 -7.74 3.40 -17.27
CA CYS A 129 -8.13 2.53 -16.16
C CYS A 129 -9.63 2.27 -16.11
N THR A 130 -10.44 3.30 -16.36
CA THR A 130 -11.91 3.23 -16.34
C THR A 130 -12.51 2.84 -17.69
N LYS A 131 -11.74 2.88 -18.78
CA LYS A 131 -12.17 2.68 -20.16
C LYS A 131 -13.18 3.74 -20.64
N MET A 132 -13.20 4.90 -20.01
CA MET A 132 -13.96 6.09 -20.45
C MET A 132 -13.22 6.82 -21.55
N ASN A 133 -13.92 7.63 -22.34
CA ASN A 133 -13.24 8.59 -23.20
C ASN A 133 -12.59 9.72 -22.37
N LEU A 134 -11.71 10.50 -22.97
CA LEU A 134 -10.94 11.53 -22.27
C LEU A 134 -11.83 12.64 -21.68
N GLN A 135 -12.90 13.00 -22.37
CA GLN A 135 -13.81 14.03 -21.93
C GLN A 135 -14.63 13.60 -20.72
N ASP A 136 -15.21 12.39 -20.75
CA ASP A 136 -15.94 11.83 -19.62
C ASP A 136 -15.03 11.65 -18.40
N ALA A 137 -13.79 11.22 -18.61
CA ALA A 137 -12.79 11.11 -17.55
C ALA A 137 -12.43 12.48 -16.94
N ALA A 138 -12.36 13.55 -17.76
CA ALA A 138 -12.11 14.90 -17.28
C ALA A 138 -13.29 15.46 -16.47
N ILE A 139 -14.51 15.12 -16.85
CA ILE A 139 -15.74 15.49 -16.12
C ILE A 139 -15.78 14.76 -14.78
N GLU A 140 -15.56 13.44 -14.79
CA GLU A 140 -15.59 12.61 -13.57
C GLU A 140 -14.56 13.03 -12.53
N LEU A 141 -13.40 13.53 -12.99
CA LEU A 141 -12.34 14.05 -12.13
C LEU A 141 -12.52 15.54 -11.75
N ASP A 142 -13.61 16.18 -12.18
CA ASP A 142 -13.83 17.62 -11.99
C ASP A 142 -12.66 18.50 -12.52
N LEU A 143 -12.09 18.09 -13.65
CA LEU A 143 -10.94 18.75 -14.27
C LEU A 143 -11.27 19.42 -15.62
N ILE A 144 -12.49 19.28 -16.13
CA ILE A 144 -12.87 19.73 -17.48
C ILE A 144 -12.65 21.24 -17.68
N ASP A 145 -12.94 22.05 -16.66
CA ASP A 145 -12.80 23.50 -16.70
C ASP A 145 -11.36 23.99 -16.54
N TYR A 146 -10.44 23.10 -16.19
CA TYR A 146 -9.03 23.43 -15.91
C TYR A 146 -8.08 22.97 -17.01
N ILE A 147 -8.60 22.39 -18.10
CA ILE A 147 -7.77 21.84 -19.19
C ILE A 147 -8.23 22.36 -20.55
N SER A 148 -7.35 22.21 -21.54
CA SER A 148 -7.69 22.39 -22.95
C SER A 148 -7.93 21.03 -23.58
N GLU A 149 -9.15 20.74 -24.03
CA GLU A 149 -9.49 19.45 -24.67
C GLU A 149 -8.59 19.15 -25.90
N PRO A 150 -8.34 20.09 -26.84
CA PRO A 150 -7.45 19.83 -27.95
C PRO A 150 -6.02 19.48 -27.52
N LEU A 151 -5.53 20.10 -26.44
CA LEU A 151 -4.21 19.80 -25.89
C LEU A 151 -4.21 18.46 -25.18
N LEU A 152 -5.29 18.08 -24.50
CA LEU A 152 -5.44 16.75 -23.87
C LEU A 152 -5.37 15.63 -24.93
N GLU A 153 -6.10 15.77 -26.03
CA GLU A 153 -6.06 14.83 -27.14
C GLU A 153 -4.68 14.77 -27.77
N GLN A 154 -4.02 15.93 -27.98
CA GLN A 154 -2.66 16.00 -28.52
C GLN A 154 -1.67 15.27 -27.63
N ILE A 155 -1.65 15.54 -26.32
CA ILE A 155 -0.75 14.87 -25.36
C ILE A 155 -0.98 13.36 -25.37
N ASN A 156 -2.24 12.93 -25.35
CA ASN A 156 -2.56 11.50 -25.39
C ASN A 156 -2.04 10.83 -26.67
N GLN A 157 -2.22 11.48 -27.83
CA GLN A 157 -1.70 10.97 -29.10
C GLN A 157 -0.17 10.94 -29.12
N ASP A 158 0.49 11.98 -28.63
CA ASP A 158 1.94 12.06 -28.55
C ASP A 158 2.53 10.95 -27.64
N ILE A 159 1.84 10.62 -26.53
CA ILE A 159 2.23 9.50 -25.66
C ILE A 159 2.10 8.16 -26.40
N ILE A 160 1.02 7.95 -27.13
CA ILE A 160 0.79 6.74 -27.92
C ILE A 160 1.90 6.58 -28.96
N ASP A 161 2.21 7.65 -29.68
CA ASP A 161 3.26 7.66 -30.71
C ASP A 161 4.65 7.45 -30.11
N TYR A 162 4.95 8.09 -28.98
CA TYR A 162 6.21 7.88 -28.26
C TYR A 162 6.39 6.43 -27.80
N LYS A 163 5.36 5.85 -27.20
CA LYS A 163 5.38 4.43 -26.76
C LYS A 163 5.63 3.49 -27.95
N ARG A 164 4.97 3.74 -29.08
CA ARG A 164 5.17 2.94 -30.30
C ARG A 164 6.59 3.10 -30.86
N ASP A 165 7.09 4.33 -30.99
CA ASP A 165 8.37 4.64 -31.65
C ASP A 165 9.56 4.11 -30.84
N TYR A 166 9.46 4.08 -29.50
CA TYR A 166 10.53 3.68 -28.59
C TYR A 166 10.29 2.32 -27.91
N ASN A 167 9.22 1.61 -28.29
CA ASN A 167 8.81 0.34 -27.67
C ASN A 167 8.70 0.43 -26.14
N MET A 168 8.01 1.47 -25.68
CA MET A 168 7.80 1.76 -24.27
C MET A 168 6.38 1.39 -23.85
N TYR A 169 6.19 1.17 -22.54
CA TYR A 169 4.94 0.77 -21.94
C TYR A 169 4.64 1.61 -20.69
N GLU A 170 3.37 1.86 -20.44
CA GLU A 170 2.85 2.29 -19.15
C GLU A 170 2.24 1.09 -18.40
N PHE A 171 1.87 1.26 -17.13
CA PHE A 171 1.28 0.17 -16.35
C PHE A 171 -0.05 -0.31 -16.95
N SER A 172 -0.90 0.60 -17.39
CA SER A 172 -2.17 0.28 -18.06
C SER A 172 -1.98 -0.52 -19.35
N ASP A 173 -0.86 -0.31 -20.09
CA ASP A 173 -0.54 -1.10 -21.28
C ASP A 173 -0.26 -2.58 -20.97
N MET A 174 0.29 -2.89 -19.80
CA MET A 174 0.57 -4.28 -19.42
C MET A 174 -0.72 -5.10 -19.31
N ILE A 175 -1.79 -4.46 -18.87
CA ILE A 175 -3.12 -5.08 -18.72
C ILE A 175 -3.84 -5.11 -20.05
N SER A 176 -3.98 -3.97 -20.75
CA SER A 176 -4.71 -3.88 -22.02
C SER A 176 -4.11 -4.79 -23.09
N LYS A 177 -2.77 -4.78 -23.27
CA LYS A 177 -2.09 -5.62 -24.24
C LYS A 177 -2.13 -7.12 -23.90
N PHE A 178 -2.16 -7.49 -22.61
CA PHE A 178 -2.39 -8.87 -22.19
C PHE A 178 -3.75 -9.38 -22.69
N VAL A 179 -4.79 -8.58 -22.55
CA VAL A 179 -6.15 -8.93 -23.02
C VAL A 179 -6.21 -8.93 -24.54
N GLU A 180 -5.73 -7.88 -25.20
CA GLU A 180 -5.71 -7.75 -26.65
C GLU A 180 -5.01 -8.94 -27.35
N LYS A 181 -3.84 -9.34 -26.83
CA LYS A 181 -3.06 -10.45 -27.38
C LYS A 181 -3.52 -11.83 -26.89
N LYS A 182 -4.55 -11.88 -26.03
CA LYS A 182 -5.10 -13.12 -25.44
C LYS A 182 -4.03 -13.97 -24.75
N LEU A 183 -3.19 -13.36 -23.94
CA LEU A 183 -2.06 -13.99 -23.28
C LEU A 183 -2.46 -14.54 -21.90
N CYS A 184 -3.13 -15.68 -21.87
CA CYS A 184 -3.38 -16.38 -20.61
C CYS A 184 -2.47 -17.61 -20.50
N PRO A 185 -1.77 -17.81 -19.36
CA PRO A 185 -1.07 -19.08 -19.13
C PRO A 185 -2.09 -20.23 -19.00
N SER A 186 -1.62 -21.47 -19.10
CA SER A 186 -2.48 -22.64 -18.93
C SER A 186 -2.92 -22.74 -17.47
N LEU A 187 -4.13 -22.30 -17.16
CA LEU A 187 -4.69 -22.27 -15.80
C LEU A 187 -5.93 -23.15 -15.69
N ASP A 188 -6.11 -23.78 -14.53
CA ASP A 188 -7.31 -24.53 -14.16
C ASP A 188 -8.17 -23.78 -13.13
N ALA A 189 -7.54 -22.97 -12.27
CA ALA A 189 -8.22 -22.19 -11.26
C ALA A 189 -7.56 -20.80 -11.07
N VAL A 190 -8.40 -19.78 -10.82
CA VAL A 190 -7.94 -18.43 -10.48
C VAL A 190 -8.58 -17.96 -9.16
N PHE A 191 -7.76 -17.37 -8.32
CA PHE A 191 -8.11 -16.74 -7.06
C PHE A 191 -7.86 -15.24 -7.18
N LEU A 192 -8.83 -14.43 -6.77
CA LEU A 192 -8.74 -12.99 -6.72
C LEU A 192 -9.05 -12.51 -5.31
N ASP A 193 -8.10 -11.85 -4.66
CA ASP A 193 -8.29 -11.23 -3.35
C ASP A 193 -8.37 -9.71 -3.47
N GLU A 194 -9.11 -9.06 -2.58
CA GLU A 194 -9.40 -7.61 -2.57
C GLU A 194 -10.06 -7.12 -3.88
N ALA A 195 -11.01 -7.87 -4.41
CA ALA A 195 -11.64 -7.65 -5.71
C ALA A 195 -12.33 -6.27 -5.85
N GLN A 196 -12.80 -5.67 -4.74
CA GLN A 196 -13.45 -4.36 -4.74
C GLN A 196 -12.52 -3.21 -5.13
N ASP A 197 -11.21 -3.43 -5.15
CA ASP A 197 -10.22 -2.40 -5.48
C ASP A 197 -9.83 -2.35 -6.96
N LEU A 198 -10.37 -3.26 -7.76
CA LEU A 198 -10.07 -3.33 -9.17
C LEU A 198 -10.80 -2.24 -9.96
N ASN A 199 -10.08 -1.62 -10.90
CA ASN A 199 -10.68 -0.76 -11.91
C ASN A 199 -11.24 -1.57 -13.10
N PRO A 200 -12.08 -0.97 -13.97
CA PRO A 200 -12.70 -1.66 -15.12
C PRO A 200 -11.70 -2.36 -16.05
N LEU A 201 -10.52 -1.78 -16.30
CA LEU A 201 -9.47 -2.42 -17.11
C LEU A 201 -8.93 -3.69 -16.44
N GLN A 202 -8.73 -3.67 -15.13
CA GLN A 202 -8.31 -4.84 -14.35
C GLN A 202 -9.40 -5.91 -14.29
N TRP A 203 -10.66 -5.52 -14.18
CA TRP A 203 -11.79 -6.44 -14.27
C TRP A 203 -11.87 -7.12 -15.63
N GLU A 204 -11.61 -6.40 -16.72
CA GLU A 204 -11.55 -7.00 -18.06
C GLU A 204 -10.47 -8.10 -18.15
N MET A 205 -9.28 -7.82 -17.61
CA MET A 205 -8.20 -8.82 -17.55
C MET A 205 -8.60 -10.01 -16.67
N PHE A 206 -9.23 -9.78 -15.51
CA PHE A 206 -9.70 -10.86 -14.65
C PHE A 206 -10.74 -11.74 -15.36
N PHE A 207 -11.76 -11.15 -15.99
CA PHE A 207 -12.78 -11.91 -16.71
C PHE A 207 -12.19 -12.70 -17.89
N TYR A 208 -11.18 -12.15 -18.56
CA TYR A 208 -10.47 -12.89 -19.58
C TYR A 208 -9.72 -14.10 -18.99
N ILE A 209 -8.97 -13.94 -17.92
CA ILE A 209 -8.27 -15.03 -17.21
C ILE A 209 -9.30 -16.07 -16.73
N GLU A 210 -10.39 -15.62 -16.10
CA GLU A 210 -11.47 -16.49 -15.64
C GLU A 210 -12.05 -17.34 -16.77
N SER A 211 -12.23 -16.76 -17.95
CA SER A 211 -12.75 -17.48 -19.13
C SER A 211 -11.82 -18.62 -19.58
N CYS A 212 -10.53 -18.54 -19.23
CA CYS A 212 -9.54 -19.58 -19.51
C CYS A 212 -9.50 -20.66 -18.41
N CYS A 213 -10.16 -20.44 -17.26
CA CYS A 213 -10.14 -21.33 -16.10
C CYS A 213 -11.41 -22.15 -15.96
N LYS A 214 -11.33 -23.30 -15.29
CA LYS A 214 -12.48 -24.12 -14.94
C LYS A 214 -13.24 -23.56 -13.73
N ARG A 215 -12.51 -22.93 -12.79
CA ARG A 215 -13.03 -22.41 -11.52
C ARG A 215 -12.39 -21.07 -11.17
N SER A 216 -13.17 -20.21 -10.54
CA SER A 216 -12.72 -18.92 -10.02
C SER A 216 -13.23 -18.70 -8.59
N TYR A 217 -12.42 -18.04 -7.80
CA TYR A 217 -12.68 -17.70 -6.41
C TYR A 217 -12.38 -16.21 -6.22
N VAL A 218 -13.42 -15.43 -5.93
CA VAL A 218 -13.31 -13.97 -5.85
C VAL A 218 -13.69 -13.52 -4.45
N ALA A 219 -12.74 -12.93 -3.73
CA ALA A 219 -12.96 -12.41 -2.39
C ALA A 219 -12.87 -10.89 -2.38
N GLY A 220 -13.73 -10.25 -1.57
CA GLY A 220 -13.76 -8.80 -1.44
C GLY A 220 -14.74 -8.29 -0.39
N ASP A 221 -14.69 -6.98 -0.21
CA ASP A 221 -15.60 -6.22 0.65
C ASP A 221 -15.82 -4.83 0.04
N ASP A 222 -16.96 -4.63 -0.59
CA ASP A 222 -17.33 -3.37 -1.24
C ASP A 222 -17.36 -2.18 -0.27
N ASP A 223 -17.64 -2.43 1.02
CA ASP A 223 -17.59 -1.39 2.05
C ASP A 223 -16.15 -0.90 2.34
N GLN A 224 -15.12 -1.63 1.88
CA GLN A 224 -13.71 -1.25 1.98
C GLN A 224 -13.11 -0.78 0.64
N ALA A 225 -13.93 -0.43 -0.35
CA ALA A 225 -13.47 0.10 -1.64
C ALA A 225 -13.07 1.57 -1.50
N ILE A 226 -11.78 1.85 -1.31
CA ILE A 226 -11.26 3.20 -1.05
C ILE A 226 -10.36 3.75 -2.17
N TYR A 227 -10.21 3.04 -3.29
CA TYR A 227 -9.34 3.43 -4.41
C TYR A 227 -10.11 3.98 -5.61
N ALA A 228 -11.29 4.60 -5.40
CA ALA A 228 -12.06 5.23 -6.45
C ALA A 228 -11.24 6.29 -7.24
N PHE A 229 -10.35 7.03 -6.55
CA PHE A 229 -9.44 7.98 -7.18
C PHE A 229 -8.44 7.35 -8.18
N GLN A 230 -8.27 6.02 -8.14
CA GLN A 230 -7.50 5.23 -9.11
C GLN A 230 -8.41 4.55 -10.15
N GLY A 231 -9.69 4.94 -10.19
CA GLY A 231 -10.68 4.37 -11.09
C GLY A 231 -11.27 3.03 -10.62
N ALA A 232 -11.05 2.60 -9.37
CA ALA A 232 -11.72 1.41 -8.83
C ALA A 232 -13.23 1.60 -8.84
N ASP A 233 -13.95 0.58 -9.33
CA ASP A 233 -15.41 0.58 -9.39
C ASP A 233 -15.98 -0.59 -8.55
N PRO A 234 -16.43 -0.30 -7.32
CA PRO A 234 -17.02 -1.33 -6.47
C PRO A 234 -18.32 -1.92 -7.02
N LYS A 235 -19.02 -1.22 -7.93
CA LYS A 235 -20.28 -1.70 -8.53
C LYS A 235 -20.09 -3.01 -9.27
N ILE A 236 -18.92 -3.22 -9.88
CA ILE A 236 -18.62 -4.47 -10.58
C ILE A 236 -18.59 -5.64 -9.58
N PHE A 237 -17.96 -5.45 -8.42
CA PHE A 237 -17.94 -6.47 -7.37
C PHE A 237 -19.31 -6.62 -6.70
N ILE A 238 -20.05 -5.51 -6.42
CA ILE A 238 -21.40 -5.53 -5.84
C ILE A 238 -22.35 -6.39 -6.69
N ASN A 239 -22.28 -6.24 -8.02
CA ASN A 239 -23.14 -6.94 -8.96
C ASN A 239 -22.58 -8.29 -9.44
N LEU A 240 -21.43 -8.73 -8.91
CA LEU A 240 -20.78 -9.95 -9.36
C LEU A 240 -21.62 -11.19 -8.98
N GLU A 241 -22.06 -11.92 -9.99
CA GLU A 241 -22.80 -13.17 -9.81
C GLU A 241 -21.87 -14.36 -9.55
N GLY A 242 -22.31 -15.31 -8.74
CA GLY A 242 -21.60 -16.55 -8.43
C GLY A 242 -22.21 -17.28 -7.24
N THR A 243 -21.68 -18.46 -6.93
CA THR A 243 -22.08 -19.20 -5.72
C THR A 243 -21.54 -18.44 -4.50
N PRO A 244 -22.41 -17.99 -3.58
CA PRO A 244 -21.98 -17.23 -2.44
C PRO A 244 -21.29 -18.12 -1.38
N ASP A 245 -20.22 -17.59 -0.77
CA ASP A 245 -19.59 -18.13 0.44
C ASP A 245 -19.42 -16.96 1.43
N HIS A 246 -20.48 -16.68 2.18
CA HIS A 246 -20.54 -15.54 3.07
C HIS A 246 -19.71 -15.76 4.33
N GLN A 247 -18.90 -14.77 4.68
CA GLN A 247 -18.14 -14.70 5.91
C GLN A 247 -18.78 -13.62 6.80
N THR A 248 -19.32 -14.01 7.95
CA THR A 248 -20.10 -13.08 8.81
C THR A 248 -19.40 -12.72 10.11
N GLN A 249 -18.70 -13.67 10.73
CA GLN A 249 -18.09 -13.49 12.04
C GLN A 249 -16.74 -12.76 11.97
N SER A 250 -16.67 -11.56 12.49
CA SER A 250 -15.39 -10.84 12.64
C SER A 250 -14.53 -11.47 13.75
N ARG A 251 -13.24 -11.60 13.47
CA ARG A 251 -12.21 -11.98 14.44
C ARG A 251 -11.40 -10.79 14.91
N ARG A 252 -11.69 -9.60 14.36
CA ARG A 252 -10.98 -8.35 14.61
C ARG A 252 -11.82 -7.38 15.43
N VAL A 253 -12.94 -6.96 14.90
CA VAL A 253 -13.71 -5.79 15.34
C VAL A 253 -14.57 -6.13 16.57
N PRO A 254 -14.35 -5.50 17.73
CA PRO A 254 -15.11 -5.75 18.95
C PRO A 254 -16.45 -5.01 18.94
N HIS A 255 -17.35 -5.31 19.90
CA HIS A 255 -18.73 -4.81 19.93
C HIS A 255 -18.86 -3.28 19.86
N ALA A 256 -18.08 -2.54 20.66
CA ALA A 256 -18.20 -1.07 20.67
C ALA A 256 -17.78 -0.44 19.34
N VAL A 257 -16.65 -0.91 18.76
CA VAL A 257 -16.16 -0.44 17.46
C VAL A 257 -17.11 -0.86 16.33
N HIS A 258 -17.66 -2.07 16.39
CA HIS A 258 -18.64 -2.57 15.43
C HIS A 258 -19.89 -1.68 15.36
N LYS A 259 -20.40 -1.20 16.54
CA LYS A 259 -21.55 -0.29 16.58
C LYS A 259 -21.26 1.02 15.83
N VAL A 260 -20.08 1.59 16.02
CA VAL A 260 -19.64 2.80 15.29
C VAL A 260 -19.48 2.51 13.79
N ALA A 261 -18.90 1.37 13.44
CA ALA A 261 -18.74 0.98 12.04
C ALA A 261 -20.11 0.79 11.34
N LEU A 262 -21.12 0.23 12.01
CA LEU A 262 -22.48 0.10 11.47
C LEU A 262 -23.12 1.46 11.19
N SER A 263 -22.98 2.46 12.10
CA SER A 263 -23.54 3.79 11.84
C SER A 263 -22.93 4.49 10.61
N ILE A 264 -21.68 4.17 10.27
CA ILE A 264 -21.08 4.64 9.01
C ILE A 264 -21.71 3.91 7.81
N LEU A 265 -21.88 2.59 7.90
CA LEU A 265 -22.45 1.79 6.82
C LEU A 265 -23.89 2.18 6.47
N ASP A 266 -24.64 2.68 7.44
CA ASP A 266 -26.03 3.13 7.24
C ASP A 266 -26.11 4.35 6.31
N ASN A 267 -25.00 5.07 6.12
CA ASN A 267 -24.89 6.25 5.24
C ASN A 267 -24.26 5.92 3.86
N ILE A 268 -23.94 4.66 3.56
CA ILE A 268 -23.44 4.24 2.24
C ILE A 268 -24.61 3.79 1.39
N ASP A 269 -24.86 4.52 0.30
CA ASP A 269 -25.99 4.26 -0.59
C ASP A 269 -25.79 2.99 -1.44
N GLU A 270 -24.61 2.83 -2.05
CA GLU A 270 -24.31 1.73 -2.97
C GLU A 270 -23.46 0.67 -2.29
N ARG A 271 -24.10 -0.36 -1.74
CA ARG A 271 -23.41 -1.48 -1.10
C ARG A 271 -24.16 -2.80 -1.20
N ARG A 272 -23.41 -3.90 -1.09
CA ARG A 272 -23.99 -5.23 -0.89
C ARG A 272 -24.36 -5.39 0.58
N VAL A 273 -25.62 -5.66 0.87
CA VAL A 273 -26.06 -5.97 2.24
C VAL A 273 -25.42 -7.28 2.69
N LYS A 274 -24.70 -7.24 3.80
CA LYS A 274 -23.96 -8.36 4.38
C LYS A 274 -24.32 -8.49 5.86
N GLU A 275 -24.49 -9.73 6.33
CA GLU A 275 -24.54 -9.99 7.76
C GLU A 275 -23.13 -9.82 8.33
N TRP A 276 -23.01 -9.10 9.44
CA TRP A 276 -21.74 -8.88 10.12
C TRP A 276 -21.90 -8.97 11.63
N LEU A 277 -21.15 -9.88 12.23
CA LEU A 277 -21.13 -10.12 13.67
C LEU A 277 -19.78 -9.67 14.23
N PRO A 278 -19.78 -8.94 15.38
CA PRO A 278 -18.54 -8.49 16.01
C PRO A 278 -17.77 -9.64 16.65
N ARG A 279 -16.50 -9.44 16.91
CA ARG A 279 -15.70 -10.33 17.76
C ARG A 279 -16.27 -10.36 19.18
N GLU A 280 -16.25 -11.51 19.83
CA GLU A 280 -16.65 -11.72 21.20
C GLU A 280 -15.72 -10.97 22.21
N ALA A 281 -15.75 -9.63 22.14
CA ALA A 281 -15.03 -8.73 23.03
C ALA A 281 -15.76 -7.39 23.10
N PRO A 282 -15.80 -6.73 24.26
CA PRO A 282 -16.55 -5.47 24.40
C PRO A 282 -15.93 -4.34 23.58
N GLY A 283 -14.60 -4.21 23.58
CA GLY A 283 -13.91 -3.06 23.02
C GLY A 283 -14.25 -1.76 23.73
N LYS A 284 -13.66 -0.65 23.27
CA LYS A 284 -14.00 0.69 23.73
C LYS A 284 -13.98 1.68 22.59
N VAL A 285 -14.85 2.68 22.65
CA VAL A 285 -14.79 3.89 21.84
C VAL A 285 -14.66 5.06 22.80
N ILE A 286 -13.71 5.93 22.57
CA ILE A 286 -13.32 7.00 23.47
C ILE A 286 -13.26 8.28 22.63
N GLU A 287 -13.95 9.30 23.07
CA GLU A 287 -14.04 10.61 22.45
C GLU A 287 -13.61 11.67 23.48
N ASP A 288 -13.46 12.90 23.07
CA ASP A 288 -13.16 14.05 23.95
C ASP A 288 -11.84 13.92 24.73
N LEU A 289 -10.81 13.31 24.13
CA LEU A 289 -9.44 13.29 24.67
C LEU A 289 -8.48 14.04 23.73
N GLU A 290 -7.44 14.62 24.33
CA GLU A 290 -6.32 15.18 23.58
C GLU A 290 -5.20 14.14 23.43
N LEU A 291 -4.34 14.34 22.42
CA LEU A 291 -3.25 13.41 22.14
C LEU A 291 -2.26 13.29 23.31
N GLU A 292 -2.06 14.36 24.05
CA GLU A 292 -1.21 14.45 25.23
C GLU A 292 -1.71 13.62 26.42
N ASP A 293 -3.00 13.30 26.48
CA ASP A 293 -3.61 12.47 27.52
C ASP A 293 -3.42 10.96 27.29
N ILE A 294 -2.88 10.58 26.13
CA ILE A 294 -2.75 9.18 25.75
C ILE A 294 -1.48 8.55 26.32
N ASP A 295 -1.65 7.47 27.06
CA ASP A 295 -0.52 6.63 27.52
C ASP A 295 -0.12 5.62 26.44
N PHE A 296 0.93 5.95 25.68
CA PHE A 296 1.51 5.08 24.66
C PHE A 296 2.45 3.99 25.22
N SER A 297 2.58 3.85 26.54
CA SER A 297 3.53 2.90 27.15
C SER A 297 3.22 1.44 26.86
N LYS A 298 1.99 1.10 26.46
CA LYS A 298 1.52 -0.27 26.25
C LYS A 298 0.71 -0.42 24.97
N GLY A 299 0.81 -1.62 24.39
CA GLY A 299 0.04 -2.01 23.21
C GLY A 299 0.60 -1.47 21.90
N GLN A 300 -0.01 -1.90 20.80
CA GLN A 300 0.27 -1.41 19.45
C GLN A 300 -0.71 -0.30 19.11
N TRP A 301 -0.20 0.80 18.59
CA TRP A 301 -0.96 1.99 18.28
C TRP A 301 -0.91 2.33 16.80
N MET A 302 -2.03 2.74 16.26
CA MET A 302 -2.12 3.26 14.91
C MET A 302 -2.84 4.61 14.96
N ILE A 303 -2.14 5.66 14.54
CA ILE A 303 -2.66 7.04 14.49
C ILE A 303 -2.96 7.35 13.02
N LEU A 304 -4.22 7.64 12.74
CA LEU A 304 -4.75 7.75 11.39
C LEU A 304 -5.25 9.15 11.09
N THR A 305 -4.79 9.70 9.97
CA THR A 305 -5.26 10.97 9.42
C THR A 305 -5.83 10.77 8.01
N ARG A 306 -6.62 11.74 7.56
CA ARG A 306 -7.14 11.74 6.19
C ARG A 306 -6.05 12.07 5.16
N THR A 307 -5.17 13.02 5.47
CA THR A 307 -4.16 13.53 4.54
C THR A 307 -2.74 13.48 5.10
N ASN A 308 -1.77 13.59 4.18
CA ASN A 308 -0.37 13.71 4.54
C ASN A 308 -0.06 15.03 5.28
N ASP A 309 -0.78 16.10 4.98
CA ASP A 309 -0.52 17.40 5.60
C ASP A 309 -1.02 17.44 7.05
N GLN A 310 -2.14 16.79 7.34
CA GLN A 310 -2.58 16.53 8.72
C GLN A 310 -1.55 15.69 9.48
N MET A 311 -1.03 14.63 8.85
CA MET A 311 -0.01 13.76 9.44
C MET A 311 1.26 14.54 9.81
N LYS A 312 1.75 15.43 8.92
CA LYS A 312 2.92 16.28 9.19
C LYS A 312 2.75 17.15 10.43
N LYS A 313 1.54 17.64 10.71
CA LYS A 313 1.26 18.46 11.90
C LYS A 313 1.35 17.66 13.20
N LEU A 314 1.08 16.35 13.17
CA LEU A 314 1.17 15.47 14.33
C LEU A 314 2.62 15.02 14.63
N VAL A 315 3.52 15.06 13.65
CA VAL A 315 4.92 14.63 13.85
C VAL A 315 5.59 15.37 15.01
N PRO A 316 5.58 16.71 15.10
CA PRO A 316 6.21 17.42 16.22
C PRO A 316 5.58 17.08 17.58
N LEU A 317 4.27 16.85 17.62
CA LEU A 317 3.56 16.48 18.86
C LEU A 317 3.98 15.09 19.34
N LEU A 318 4.15 14.13 18.43
CA LEU A 318 4.62 12.80 18.79
C LEU A 318 6.11 12.77 19.16
N GLN A 319 6.93 13.63 18.56
CA GLN A 319 8.35 13.69 18.86
C GLN A 319 8.64 14.07 20.33
N VAL A 320 7.77 14.87 20.96
CA VAL A 320 7.92 15.28 22.35
C VAL A 320 7.35 14.27 23.36
N THR A 321 6.64 13.25 22.91
CA THR A 321 6.06 12.22 23.82
C THR A 321 7.11 11.30 24.43
N GLY A 322 8.32 11.23 23.86
CA GLY A 322 9.37 10.30 24.27
C GLY A 322 9.15 8.85 23.81
N TYR A 323 8.16 8.58 22.97
CA TYR A 323 7.92 7.27 22.38
C TYR A 323 8.36 7.22 20.92
N ARG A 324 8.91 6.07 20.53
CA ARG A 324 9.26 5.83 19.13
C ARG A 324 8.00 5.59 18.29
N PHE A 325 7.93 6.27 17.15
CA PHE A 325 6.87 6.06 16.16
C PHE A 325 7.42 5.96 14.75
N ASP A 326 6.77 5.14 13.92
CA ASP A 326 7.05 5.01 12.50
C ASP A 326 6.16 5.99 11.72
N CYS A 327 6.80 6.89 10.97
CA CYS A 327 6.15 7.82 10.06
C CYS A 327 7.12 8.24 8.96
N LYS A 328 6.64 8.32 7.71
CA LYS A 328 7.46 8.75 6.57
C LYS A 328 7.97 10.20 6.64
N PHE A 329 7.40 11.01 7.53
CA PHE A 329 7.80 12.41 7.78
C PHE A 329 8.58 12.59 9.09
N ASN A 330 9.00 11.50 9.74
CA ASN A 330 9.82 11.59 10.95
C ASN A 330 11.29 11.78 10.57
N ASP A 331 11.70 13.03 10.33
CA ASP A 331 13.08 13.38 9.96
C ASP A 331 14.09 13.26 11.12
N LEU A 332 13.62 13.18 12.37
CA LEU A 332 14.51 13.02 13.53
C LEU A 332 15.12 11.60 13.55
N LEU A 333 14.35 10.60 13.19
CA LEU A 333 14.81 9.22 13.16
C LEU A 333 14.28 8.48 11.92
N PRO A 334 14.85 8.76 10.74
CA PRO A 334 14.50 8.04 9.52
C PRO A 334 14.70 6.53 9.65
N LEU A 335 13.90 5.76 8.93
CA LEU A 335 13.95 4.29 8.96
C LEU A 335 15.34 3.76 8.61
N GLU A 336 16.06 4.42 7.70
CA GLU A 336 17.41 4.05 7.27
C GLU A 336 18.43 4.16 8.43
N VAL A 337 18.28 5.18 9.29
CA VAL A 337 19.10 5.33 10.51
C VAL A 337 18.86 4.17 11.46
N ILE A 338 17.59 3.83 11.69
CA ILE A 338 17.20 2.72 12.58
C ILE A 338 17.76 1.39 12.05
N LYS A 339 17.62 1.15 10.75
CA LYS A 339 18.17 -0.05 10.10
C LYS A 339 19.69 -0.09 10.28
N ALA A 340 20.40 1.00 10.00
CA ALA A 340 21.85 1.06 10.16
C ALA A 340 22.30 0.76 11.60
N ILE A 341 21.60 1.30 12.61
CA ILE A 341 21.85 1.00 14.03
C ILE A 341 21.66 -0.49 14.34
N ASN A 342 20.55 -1.05 13.89
CA ASN A 342 20.22 -2.45 14.17
C ASN A 342 21.17 -3.41 13.44
N ASP A 343 21.51 -3.13 12.19
CA ASP A 343 22.44 -3.96 11.42
C ASP A 343 23.87 -3.85 11.96
N TRP A 344 24.28 -2.67 12.43
CA TRP A 344 25.54 -2.49 13.15
C TRP A 344 25.58 -3.33 14.45
N ASP A 345 24.48 -3.35 15.20
CA ASP A 345 24.39 -4.16 16.43
C ASP A 345 24.38 -5.67 16.11
N ARG A 346 23.71 -6.10 15.05
CA ARG A 346 23.74 -7.49 14.54
C ARG A 346 25.17 -7.93 14.19
N LEU A 347 25.91 -7.10 13.44
CA LEU A 347 27.31 -7.34 13.09
C LEU A 347 28.19 -7.46 14.35
N ASN A 348 28.01 -6.57 15.32
CA ASN A 348 28.77 -6.63 16.58
C ASN A 348 28.47 -7.87 17.41
N LYS A 349 27.30 -8.49 17.20
CA LYS A 349 26.89 -9.77 17.80
C LYS A 349 27.30 -11.00 16.97
N GLY A 350 28.05 -10.79 15.87
CA GLY A 350 28.56 -11.86 15.02
C GLY A 350 27.58 -12.40 13.99
N ALA A 351 26.52 -11.65 13.67
CA ALA A 351 25.60 -12.03 12.61
C ALA A 351 26.11 -11.55 11.24
N ASN A 352 25.73 -12.26 10.18
CA ASN A 352 25.90 -11.81 8.82
C ASN A 352 24.75 -10.86 8.42
N ILE A 353 25.06 -9.91 7.55
CA ILE A 353 24.08 -9.00 6.93
C ILE A 353 24.26 -9.01 5.41
N SER A 354 23.24 -8.56 4.67
CA SER A 354 23.34 -8.43 3.22
C SER A 354 24.26 -7.25 2.80
N GLY A 355 24.75 -7.27 1.59
CA GLY A 355 25.53 -6.16 1.03
C GLY A 355 24.75 -4.85 1.00
N ASP A 356 23.43 -4.89 0.85
CA ASP A 356 22.57 -3.70 0.89
C ASP A 356 22.45 -3.12 2.31
N GLU A 357 22.29 -3.98 3.32
CA GLU A 357 22.31 -3.60 4.73
C GLU A 357 23.67 -2.99 5.11
N ALA A 358 24.76 -3.61 4.66
CA ALA A 358 26.09 -3.09 4.88
C ALA A 358 26.33 -1.74 4.18
N ARG A 359 25.84 -1.55 2.94
CA ARG A 359 25.91 -0.25 2.25
C ARG A 359 25.15 0.83 3.03
N ASN A 360 23.99 0.54 3.58
CA ASN A 360 23.26 1.48 4.42
C ASN A 360 24.09 1.92 5.64
N ILE A 361 24.83 1.01 6.29
CA ILE A 361 25.76 1.36 7.37
C ILE A 361 26.85 2.31 6.87
N TYR A 362 27.44 2.05 5.69
CA TYR A 362 28.53 2.87 5.12
C TYR A 362 28.11 4.30 4.75
N GLU A 363 26.83 4.61 4.59
CA GLU A 363 26.32 5.98 4.43
C GLU A 363 26.57 6.83 5.70
N TYR A 364 26.67 6.19 6.85
CA TYR A 364 26.92 6.84 8.16
C TYR A 364 28.38 6.71 8.62
N LEU A 365 29.31 6.23 7.77
CA LEU A 365 30.73 6.13 8.05
C LEU A 365 31.53 7.05 7.12
N LYS A 366 32.53 7.74 7.67
CA LYS A 366 33.28 8.75 6.94
C LYS A 366 34.78 8.46 6.93
N TYR A 367 35.39 8.58 5.74
CA TYR A 367 36.84 8.42 5.56
C TYR A 367 37.62 9.48 6.34
N ASP A 368 37.24 10.75 6.26
CA ASP A 368 37.89 11.87 6.92
C ASP A 368 37.85 11.81 8.46
N GLN A 369 36.98 10.95 9.01
CA GLN A 369 36.87 10.68 10.45
C GLN A 369 37.55 9.37 10.85
N GLY A 370 38.18 8.66 9.90
CA GLY A 370 38.86 7.40 10.15
C GLY A 370 37.95 6.18 10.35
N ASP A 371 36.72 6.24 9.90
CA ASP A 371 35.77 5.14 10.06
C ASP A 371 35.94 4.05 9.00
N VAL A 372 36.43 4.44 7.82
CA VAL A 372 36.71 3.54 6.69
C VAL A 372 38.01 3.92 5.97
N LYS A 373 38.67 2.97 5.30
CA LYS A 373 39.87 3.21 4.48
C LYS A 373 39.54 4.04 3.24
N TYR A 374 40.55 4.74 2.72
CA TYR A 374 40.43 5.48 1.46
C TYR A 374 39.92 4.60 0.33
N GLY A 375 38.93 5.08 -0.42
CA GLY A 375 38.31 4.35 -1.54
C GLY A 375 37.09 3.49 -1.19
N PHE A 376 36.75 3.32 0.10
CA PHE A 376 35.62 2.49 0.55
C PHE A 376 34.41 3.29 1.06
N SER A 377 34.45 4.60 1.03
CA SER A 377 33.29 5.45 1.41
C SER A 377 32.04 5.13 0.59
N GLY A 378 30.87 5.14 1.22
CA GLY A 378 29.56 4.87 0.59
C GLY A 378 29.38 3.44 0.13
N GLY A 379 30.20 2.48 0.61
CA GLY A 379 29.98 1.04 0.43
C GLY A 379 29.98 0.55 -1.02
N LYS A 380 30.67 1.24 -1.95
CA LYS A 380 30.67 0.85 -3.38
C LYS A 380 31.21 -0.56 -3.62
N SER A 381 32.12 -1.02 -2.79
CA SER A 381 32.68 -2.39 -2.85
C SER A 381 31.69 -3.48 -2.42
N LEU A 382 30.54 -3.08 -1.86
CA LEU A 382 29.49 -3.98 -1.36
C LEU A 382 28.36 -4.21 -2.39
N VAL A 383 28.48 -3.64 -3.58
CA VAL A 383 27.53 -3.86 -4.68
C VAL A 383 27.62 -5.31 -5.15
N ASN A 384 26.46 -5.99 -5.21
CA ASN A 384 26.34 -7.42 -5.56
C ASN A 384 27.02 -8.40 -4.56
N VAL A 385 27.21 -7.98 -3.31
CA VAL A 385 27.61 -8.87 -2.23
C VAL A 385 26.34 -9.44 -1.60
N ASP A 386 26.19 -10.76 -1.58
CA ASP A 386 24.98 -11.42 -1.06
C ASP A 386 24.91 -11.34 0.46
N SER A 387 26.05 -11.59 1.13
CA SER A 387 26.17 -11.60 2.60
C SER A 387 27.59 -11.27 3.01
N VAL A 388 27.73 -10.58 4.15
CA VAL A 388 29.03 -10.16 4.71
C VAL A 388 28.97 -10.13 6.24
N ASP A 389 30.08 -10.49 6.87
CA ASP A 389 30.28 -10.38 8.30
C ASP A 389 31.23 -9.22 8.69
N MET A 390 31.47 -9.04 9.99
CA MET A 390 32.31 -7.96 10.52
C MET A 390 33.79 -8.12 10.10
N ASP A 391 34.30 -9.34 10.00
CA ASP A 391 35.70 -9.61 9.65
C ASP A 391 35.93 -9.37 8.17
N GLU A 392 35.02 -9.80 7.29
CA GLU A 392 35.04 -9.50 5.86
C GLU A 392 34.96 -7.99 5.60
N LEU A 393 34.09 -7.25 6.31
CA LEU A 393 34.02 -5.80 6.20
C LEU A 393 35.37 -5.11 6.53
N ARG A 394 36.10 -5.62 7.53
CA ARG A 394 37.43 -5.10 7.91
C ARG A 394 38.52 -5.48 6.92
N LEU A 395 38.54 -6.70 6.47
CA LEU A 395 39.59 -7.24 5.60
C LEU A 395 39.44 -6.78 4.16
N GLU A 396 38.23 -6.85 3.60
CA GLU A 396 37.98 -6.67 2.17
C GLU A 396 37.30 -5.35 1.83
N HIS A 397 36.51 -4.79 2.75
CA HIS A 397 35.71 -3.58 2.51
C HIS A 397 36.15 -2.36 3.32
N GLY A 398 37.33 -2.44 3.95
CA GLY A 398 38.04 -1.29 4.53
C GLY A 398 37.41 -0.68 5.76
N LEU A 399 36.56 -1.42 6.50
CA LEU A 399 35.98 -0.97 7.77
C LEU A 399 37.05 -0.78 8.84
N ILE A 400 37.06 0.38 9.51
CA ILE A 400 37.93 0.69 10.66
C ILE A 400 37.10 0.93 11.90
N ALA A 401 35.91 1.52 11.75
CA ALA A 401 35.01 1.85 12.86
C ALA A 401 34.76 0.63 13.76
N HIS A 402 34.62 0.88 15.06
CA HIS A 402 34.36 -0.14 16.07
C HIS A 402 33.55 0.44 17.24
N GLY A 403 32.98 -0.43 18.08
CA GLY A 403 32.14 -0.03 19.21
C GLY A 403 30.65 -0.14 18.92
N ASP A 404 29.85 0.51 19.75
CA ASP A 404 28.40 0.53 19.63
C ASP A 404 27.91 1.44 18.47
N TRP A 405 26.61 1.62 18.31
CA TRP A 405 26.00 2.44 17.27
C TRP A 405 26.47 3.91 17.23
N LYS A 406 27.12 4.42 18.30
CA LYS A 406 27.71 5.78 18.33
C LYS A 406 28.91 5.91 17.43
N ALA A 407 29.45 4.79 16.91
CA ALA A 407 30.43 4.81 15.83
C ALA A 407 29.85 5.34 14.50
N LEU A 408 28.55 5.25 14.32
CA LEU A 408 27.85 5.82 13.16
C LEU A 408 27.80 7.35 13.30
N ARG A 409 28.14 8.07 12.23
CA ARG A 409 28.20 9.54 12.21
C ARG A 409 26.79 10.13 12.01
N LEU A 410 25.93 9.91 12.98
CA LEU A 410 24.60 10.50 13.04
C LEU A 410 24.70 11.99 13.39
N LYS A 411 23.66 12.75 13.06
CA LYS A 411 23.56 14.17 13.43
C LYS A 411 23.30 14.30 14.93
N ASP A 412 23.80 15.38 15.55
CA ASP A 412 23.72 15.58 17.01
C ASP A 412 22.28 15.47 17.53
N TYR A 413 21.30 16.06 16.82
CA TYR A 413 19.89 15.99 17.20
C TYR A 413 19.32 14.55 17.13
N GLN A 414 19.82 13.71 16.20
CA GLN A 414 19.42 12.29 16.11
C GLN A 414 19.98 11.51 17.30
N ILE A 415 21.23 11.79 17.68
CA ILE A 415 21.88 11.17 18.84
C ILE A 415 21.12 11.53 20.14
N GLU A 416 20.72 12.78 20.31
CA GLU A 416 19.94 13.21 21.47
C GLU A 416 18.59 12.52 21.50
N TYR A 417 17.86 12.54 20.39
CA TYR A 417 16.55 11.89 20.30
C TYR A 417 16.62 10.36 20.57
N ILE A 418 17.65 9.68 20.05
CA ILE A 418 17.88 8.25 20.33
C ILE A 418 18.16 8.02 21.83
N LYS A 419 18.94 8.89 22.48
CA LYS A 419 19.19 8.79 23.93
C LYS A 419 17.91 8.95 24.74
N ASP A 420 17.05 9.88 24.35
CA ASP A 420 15.76 10.12 25.02
C ASP A 420 14.85 8.90 24.87
N LEU A 421 14.74 8.33 23.67
CA LEU A 421 13.99 7.10 23.42
C LEU A 421 14.50 5.92 24.26
N VAL A 422 15.81 5.71 24.31
CA VAL A 422 16.41 4.65 25.12
C VAL A 422 16.18 4.90 26.61
N ALA A 423 16.29 6.15 27.07
CA ALA A 423 15.99 6.53 28.46
C ALA A 423 14.52 6.30 28.84
N SER A 424 13.60 6.44 27.88
CA SER A 424 12.16 6.15 28.03
C SER A 424 11.86 4.64 27.95
N GLY A 425 12.88 3.79 27.77
CA GLY A 425 12.73 2.33 27.69
C GLY A 425 12.36 1.79 26.31
N GLU A 426 12.49 2.61 25.26
CA GLU A 426 12.27 2.15 23.88
C GLU A 426 13.42 1.26 23.40
N ASP A 427 13.07 0.14 22.78
CA ASP A 427 13.99 -0.83 22.19
C ASP A 427 14.02 -0.63 20.66
N LEU A 428 15.10 -0.03 20.18
CA LEU A 428 15.25 0.26 18.74
C LEU A 428 15.36 -0.99 17.86
N SER A 429 15.66 -2.16 18.45
CA SER A 429 15.73 -3.42 17.72
C SER A 429 14.35 -4.00 17.38
N LYS A 430 13.31 -3.54 18.06
CA LYS A 430 11.92 -3.96 17.80
C LYS A 430 11.23 -2.98 16.86
N PRO A 431 10.17 -3.40 16.16
CA PRO A 431 9.29 -2.45 15.46
C PRO A 431 8.75 -1.38 16.41
N ALA A 432 8.51 -0.16 15.91
CA ALA A 432 7.85 0.87 16.69
C ALA A 432 6.45 0.43 17.10
N ARG A 433 6.07 0.77 18.33
CA ARG A 433 4.72 0.47 18.83
C ARG A 433 3.65 1.42 18.27
N ILE A 434 4.06 2.57 17.81
CA ILE A 434 3.18 3.62 17.27
C ILE A 434 3.47 3.74 15.77
N LYS A 435 2.41 3.67 14.96
CA LYS A 435 2.45 3.96 13.54
C LYS A 435 1.56 5.16 13.24
N LEU A 436 2.15 6.24 12.73
CA LEU A 436 1.42 7.41 12.23
C LEU A 436 1.31 7.31 10.69
N SER A 437 0.09 7.29 10.18
CA SER A 437 -0.16 7.05 8.76
C SER A 437 -1.48 7.66 8.30
N THR A 438 -1.72 7.67 6.99
CA THR A 438 -3.06 7.97 6.46
C THR A 438 -3.93 6.72 6.46
N ILE A 439 -5.26 6.90 6.50
CA ILE A 439 -6.23 5.78 6.45
C ILE A 439 -5.99 4.91 5.21
N HIS A 440 -5.73 5.52 4.04
CA HIS A 440 -5.47 4.77 2.81
C HIS A 440 -4.27 3.83 2.91
N SER A 441 -3.21 4.29 3.58
CA SER A 441 -1.94 3.54 3.64
C SER A 441 -1.98 2.32 4.56
N VAL A 442 -2.95 2.23 5.47
CA VAL A 442 -3.08 1.14 6.44
C VAL A 442 -4.17 0.13 6.08
N LYS A 443 -4.70 0.20 4.86
CA LYS A 443 -5.63 -0.84 4.40
C LYS A 443 -4.96 -2.21 4.49
N GLY A 444 -5.67 -3.20 5.07
CA GLY A 444 -5.12 -4.53 5.35
C GLY A 444 -4.45 -4.67 6.72
N GLU A 445 -3.98 -3.59 7.34
CA GLU A 445 -3.34 -3.61 8.66
C GLU A 445 -4.37 -3.52 9.80
N GLU A 446 -3.91 -3.73 11.04
CA GLU A 446 -4.72 -3.64 12.27
C GLU A 446 -3.84 -3.35 13.48
N ALA A 447 -4.40 -2.70 14.50
CA ALA A 447 -3.72 -2.44 15.77
C ALA A 447 -4.66 -2.66 16.96
N GLU A 448 -4.09 -2.88 18.15
CA GLU A 448 -4.87 -2.96 19.39
C GLU A 448 -5.62 -1.65 19.64
N ASN A 449 -4.93 -0.53 19.50
CA ASN A 449 -5.43 0.81 19.73
C ASN A 449 -5.34 1.64 18.44
N VAL A 450 -6.42 2.29 18.07
CA VAL A 450 -6.46 3.18 16.91
C VAL A 450 -6.93 4.57 17.35
N ILE A 451 -6.14 5.58 17.01
CA ILE A 451 -6.54 6.99 17.07
C ILE A 451 -6.93 7.41 15.66
N LEU A 452 -8.17 7.83 15.48
CA LEU A 452 -8.69 8.26 14.19
C LEU A 452 -9.02 9.76 14.26
N PHE A 453 -8.28 10.56 13.50
CA PHE A 453 -8.56 11.97 13.32
C PHE A 453 -9.63 12.16 12.25
N THR A 454 -10.67 12.92 12.58
CA THR A 454 -11.86 13.12 11.73
C THR A 454 -11.81 14.41 10.92
N ASP A 455 -10.73 15.19 11.03
CA ASP A 455 -10.57 16.46 10.32
C ASP A 455 -10.56 16.27 8.81
N LEU A 456 -11.22 17.20 8.10
CA LEU A 456 -11.23 17.28 6.65
C LEU A 456 -10.67 18.62 6.19
N GLU A 457 -9.86 18.58 5.14
CA GLU A 457 -9.49 19.79 4.41
C GLU A 457 -10.68 20.23 3.54
N ARG A 458 -10.83 21.54 3.33
CA ARG A 458 -11.95 22.11 2.57
C ARG A 458 -12.19 21.42 1.23
N ILE A 459 -11.14 21.19 0.46
CA ILE A 459 -11.23 20.53 -0.86
C ILE A 459 -11.80 19.12 -0.74
N ILE A 460 -11.40 18.38 0.29
CA ILE A 460 -11.90 17.01 0.55
C ILE A 460 -13.35 17.04 0.99
N TYR A 461 -13.71 17.98 1.85
CA TYR A 461 -15.08 18.16 2.30
C TYR A 461 -16.01 18.49 1.12
N GLU A 462 -15.62 19.43 0.23
CA GLU A 462 -16.36 19.78 -0.97
C GLU A 462 -16.50 18.57 -1.93
N ALA A 463 -15.43 17.79 -2.13
CA ALA A 463 -15.48 16.56 -2.93
C ALA A 463 -16.38 15.48 -2.30
N ALA A 464 -16.38 15.37 -0.98
CA ALA A 464 -17.24 14.43 -0.25
C ALA A 464 -18.74 14.75 -0.39
N GLN A 465 -19.11 16.02 -0.62
CA GLN A 465 -20.49 16.40 -0.92
C GLN A 465 -20.97 15.80 -2.26
N ILE A 466 -20.08 15.57 -3.21
CA ILE A 466 -20.39 15.01 -4.52
C ILE A 466 -20.44 13.48 -4.45
N ASN A 467 -19.47 12.86 -3.76
CA ASN A 467 -19.36 11.40 -3.62
C ASN A 467 -19.19 10.99 -2.17
N LYS A 468 -20.28 11.01 -1.42
CA LYS A 468 -20.35 10.69 0.02
C LYS A 468 -19.85 9.28 0.33
N ASP A 469 -20.24 8.30 -0.49
CA ASP A 469 -19.91 6.89 -0.29
C ASP A 469 -18.40 6.63 -0.18
N THR A 470 -17.60 7.35 -0.97
CA THR A 470 -16.14 7.19 -0.96
C THR A 470 -15.56 7.61 0.40
N GLU A 471 -16.02 8.71 0.97
CA GLU A 471 -15.54 9.20 2.26
C GLU A 471 -16.06 8.32 3.41
N HIS A 472 -17.32 7.89 3.37
CA HIS A 472 -17.86 6.92 4.34
C HIS A 472 -17.07 5.61 4.36
N ARG A 473 -16.75 5.04 3.18
CA ARG A 473 -15.90 3.83 3.10
C ARG A 473 -14.51 4.05 3.67
N LEU A 474 -13.94 5.23 3.46
CA LEU A 474 -12.62 5.53 3.98
C LEU A 474 -12.62 5.55 5.52
N PHE A 475 -13.55 6.28 6.14
CA PHE A 475 -13.67 6.31 7.59
C PHE A 475 -14.08 4.95 8.17
N PHE A 476 -14.92 4.20 7.47
CA PHE A 476 -15.21 2.80 7.81
C PHE A 476 -13.95 1.94 7.85
N VAL A 477 -13.05 2.08 6.87
CA VAL A 477 -11.75 1.42 6.90
C VAL A 477 -10.96 1.86 8.14
N GLY A 478 -10.86 3.16 8.43
CA GLY A 478 -10.15 3.68 9.60
C GLY A 478 -10.65 3.10 10.92
N VAL A 479 -11.97 3.17 11.17
CA VAL A 479 -12.62 2.63 12.37
C VAL A 479 -12.33 1.13 12.53
N THR A 480 -12.45 0.37 11.46
CA THR A 480 -12.31 -1.09 11.49
C THR A 480 -10.88 -1.61 11.60
N ARG A 481 -9.89 -0.73 11.75
CA ARG A 481 -8.50 -1.12 12.08
C ARG A 481 -8.35 -1.49 13.54
N ALA A 482 -9.24 -1.01 14.44
CA ALA A 482 -9.16 -1.22 15.87
C ALA A 482 -9.55 -2.65 16.29
N LYS A 483 -8.67 -3.29 17.07
CA LYS A 483 -8.93 -4.61 17.66
C LYS A 483 -9.48 -4.51 19.07
N GLU A 484 -9.19 -3.43 19.80
CA GLU A 484 -9.61 -3.26 21.19
C GLU A 484 -10.20 -1.87 21.44
N ASN A 485 -9.43 -0.81 21.17
CA ASN A 485 -9.83 0.54 21.51
C ASN A 485 -9.78 1.45 20.28
N LEU A 486 -10.82 2.23 20.08
CA LEU A 486 -10.91 3.29 19.09
C LEU A 486 -11.01 4.64 19.82
N PHE A 487 -10.09 5.54 19.50
CA PHE A 487 -10.10 6.93 19.95
C PHE A 487 -10.46 7.80 18.75
N ILE A 488 -11.49 8.62 18.90
CA ILE A 488 -11.95 9.56 17.87
C ILE A 488 -11.51 10.95 18.31
N MET A 489 -10.71 11.62 17.49
CA MET A 489 -10.11 12.91 17.79
C MET A 489 -10.24 13.88 16.63
N ASN A 490 -9.99 15.15 16.90
CA ASN A 490 -9.84 16.18 15.87
C ASN A 490 -8.65 17.09 16.20
N GLN A 491 -8.14 17.78 15.15
CA GLN A 491 -7.05 18.77 15.24
C GLN A 491 -7.59 20.22 15.23
N GLY A 492 -8.92 20.41 15.28
CA GLY A 492 -9.58 21.72 15.25
C GLY A 492 -9.68 22.34 13.86
N TYR A 493 -9.78 21.55 12.81
CA TYR A 493 -10.11 22.06 11.47
C TYR A 493 -11.55 22.51 11.39
N GLU A 494 -11.86 23.39 10.44
CA GLU A 494 -13.19 23.92 10.20
C GLU A 494 -14.19 22.82 9.80
N TYR A 495 -13.73 21.84 9.03
CA TYR A 495 -14.54 20.72 8.54
C TYR A 495 -14.12 19.42 9.18
N GLN A 496 -15.09 18.60 9.52
CA GLN A 496 -14.87 17.29 10.14
C GLN A 496 -15.82 16.25 9.54
N TYR A 497 -15.39 15.01 9.56
CA TYR A 497 -16.25 13.87 9.28
C TYR A 497 -16.99 13.49 10.57
N ASN A 498 -18.30 13.71 10.59
CA ASN A 498 -19.15 13.33 11.71
C ASN A 498 -19.51 11.84 11.58
N ILE A 499 -18.97 11.03 12.47
CA ILE A 499 -19.19 9.58 12.42
C ILE A 499 -20.66 9.25 12.68
N GLY A 500 -21.29 8.53 11.73
CA GLY A 500 -22.71 8.15 11.83
C GLY A 500 -23.70 9.22 11.42
N GLU A 501 -23.25 10.35 10.91
CA GLU A 501 -24.07 11.41 10.34
C GLU A 501 -23.87 11.50 8.82
N GLU A 502 -24.85 12.07 8.13
CA GLU A 502 -24.67 12.41 6.71
C GLU A 502 -23.65 13.54 6.55
N ILE A 503 -22.89 13.50 5.48
CA ILE A 503 -22.03 14.61 5.08
C ILE A 503 -22.94 15.66 4.44
N ILE A 504 -23.21 16.75 5.17
CA ILE A 504 -24.15 17.82 4.77
C ILE A 504 -23.37 18.99 4.16
#